data_fbafb275ab4d676336741d490ab21339
#
_entry.id   fbafb275ab4d676336741d490ab21339
#
_cell.length_a   1.000
_cell.length_b   1.000
_cell.length_c   1.000
_cell.angle_alpha   90.00
_cell.angle_beta   90.00
_cell.angle_gamma   90.00
#
_symmetry.space_group_name_H-M   'P 1'
#
loop_
_entity.id
_entity.type
_entity.pdbx_description
1 polymer ?
#
loop_
_entity_poly.entity_id
_entity_poly.type
_entity_poly.pdbx_seq_one_letter_code
_entity_poly.pdbx_strand_id
1 'polypeptide(L)'
;MVKQYLFFVLIFRLTFNLSIITLPFDNYYFIHNQLNSPNEKFNELLNNFVRVNISIGDPKQEISLNLTFNSYITYLSGSDVKGGFKKFNEKISKSYNKIENKISQFYLEHFVKGIKSTENFYLLFNGKDEKVINNFNFILANELNNLEEMGQLGLCYGNIYSGNKLENYNFISQLHKKKLIDSYSFTIKYNDLNTGELIIGALPHEYNRRYNKNDFISIKAGNTQEISWSILFKELRYGNEIFMKNLFIEFQLELGLIIASSELKEKLINDFFNHNPNCHMLKDEERISFYCDNDKGINKFKDLILTSEVGNFNFVLNYKDLFEKHGEKFYFLIVFPLTDNINTWKLGKPFLRKFQIVFDQDKKIIGFYTKMSSNNFPIIITFLICLFVIIGLSLFIYIYVNKKRRKKRNNEIDDGFDYYTTEELNKKPILGI
;
A
#
# COMPACT_ATOMS: atom_id res chain seq x y z
N MET A 1 42.97 -13.62 -3.05
CA MET A 1 42.06 -12.46 -3.06
C MET A 1 40.89 -12.60 -4.04
N VAL A 2 41.08 -12.94 -5.32
CA VAL A 2 39.98 -13.06 -6.29
C VAL A 2 38.93 -14.15 -5.93
N LYS A 3 39.35 -15.32 -5.39
CA LYS A 3 38.43 -16.39 -4.97
C LYS A 3 37.56 -16.03 -3.74
N GLN A 4 38.04 -15.19 -2.85
CA GLN A 4 37.23 -14.70 -1.72
C GLN A 4 36.21 -13.65 -2.14
N TYR A 5 36.51 -12.83 -3.14
CA TYR A 5 35.55 -11.87 -3.69
C TYR A 5 34.39 -12.57 -4.43
N LEU A 6 34.70 -13.66 -5.19
CA LEU A 6 33.64 -14.44 -5.85
C LEU A 6 32.71 -15.14 -4.85
N PHE A 7 33.23 -15.59 -3.71
CA PHE A 7 32.42 -16.22 -2.66
C PHE A 7 31.50 -15.20 -1.97
N PHE A 8 31.96 -13.97 -1.72
CA PHE A 8 31.14 -12.90 -1.18
C PHE A 8 30.05 -12.43 -2.17
N VAL A 9 30.33 -12.38 -3.45
CA VAL A 9 29.34 -12.03 -4.50
C VAL A 9 28.30 -13.13 -4.68
N LEU A 10 28.66 -14.41 -4.49
CA LEU A 10 27.74 -15.54 -4.52
C LEU A 10 26.83 -15.61 -3.28
N ILE A 11 27.34 -15.26 -2.09
CA ILE A 11 26.53 -15.20 -0.86
C ILE A 11 25.53 -14.05 -0.91
N PHE A 12 25.86 -12.92 -1.54
CA PHE A 12 24.93 -11.79 -1.73
C PHE A 12 23.85 -12.06 -2.80
N ARG A 13 23.94 -13.11 -3.60
CA ARG A 13 22.93 -13.53 -4.58
C ARG A 13 22.00 -14.64 -4.11
N LEU A 14 22.12 -15.13 -2.89
CA LEU A 14 21.06 -15.85 -2.20
C LEU A 14 20.02 -14.84 -1.66
N THR A 15 19.56 -13.94 -2.51
CA THR A 15 18.28 -13.30 -2.29
C THR A 15 17.26 -14.42 -2.41
N PHE A 16 16.66 -14.80 -1.29
CA PHE A 16 15.45 -15.58 -1.27
C PHE A 16 14.51 -14.94 -2.30
N ASN A 17 14.21 -15.65 -3.37
CA ASN A 17 13.19 -15.23 -4.32
C ASN A 17 11.83 -15.38 -3.62
N LEU A 18 11.50 -14.43 -2.74
CA LEU A 18 10.17 -14.31 -2.18
C LEU A 18 9.18 -14.17 -3.33
N SER A 19 8.24 -15.08 -3.38
CA SER A 19 7.16 -15.02 -4.35
C SER A 19 6.10 -14.03 -3.88
N ILE A 20 6.21 -12.80 -4.35
CA ILE A 20 5.30 -11.70 -4.00
C ILE A 20 4.41 -11.40 -5.19
N ILE A 21 3.11 -11.28 -4.93
CA ILE A 21 2.13 -10.82 -5.90
C ILE A 21 1.78 -9.39 -5.55
N THR A 22 1.85 -8.50 -6.54
CA THR A 22 1.44 -7.10 -6.40
C THR A 22 0.29 -6.81 -7.35
N LEU A 23 -0.84 -6.40 -6.81
CA LEU A 23 -1.99 -5.96 -7.56
C LEU A 23 -2.16 -4.45 -7.38
N PRO A 24 -1.90 -3.64 -8.41
CA PRO A 24 -2.23 -2.23 -8.38
C PRO A 24 -3.73 -2.05 -8.21
N PHE A 25 -4.14 -1.10 -7.38
CA PHE A 25 -5.53 -0.73 -7.22
C PHE A 25 -5.75 0.76 -7.40
N ASP A 26 -6.96 1.11 -7.79
CA ASP A 26 -7.47 2.47 -7.75
C ASP A 26 -8.74 2.54 -6.90
N ASN A 27 -8.98 3.70 -6.30
CA ASN A 27 -10.24 3.99 -5.67
C ASN A 27 -11.22 4.48 -6.74
N TYR A 28 -12.33 3.80 -6.83
CA TYR A 28 -13.41 4.13 -7.73
C TYR A 28 -14.58 4.69 -6.93
N TYR A 29 -15.03 5.86 -7.32
CA TYR A 29 -16.25 6.47 -6.82
C TYR A 29 -17.30 6.44 -7.92
N PHE A 30 -18.53 6.14 -7.57
CA PHE A 30 -19.64 6.37 -8.50
C PHE A 30 -19.78 7.88 -8.73
N ILE A 31 -19.21 8.36 -9.83
CA ILE A 31 -19.37 9.75 -10.25
C ILE A 31 -20.77 9.89 -10.81
N HIS A 32 -21.72 10.29 -9.98
CA HIS A 32 -22.92 10.93 -10.47
C HIS A 32 -22.49 12.30 -11.03
N ASN A 33 -22.70 12.50 -12.33
CA ASN A 33 -22.37 13.73 -13.02
C ASN A 33 -22.82 14.94 -12.20
N GLN A 34 -21.87 15.79 -11.80
CA GLN A 34 -22.05 17.02 -11.04
C GLN A 34 -22.74 16.81 -9.67
N LEU A 35 -21.94 16.40 -8.68
CA LEU A 35 -22.36 16.46 -7.28
C LEU A 35 -22.51 17.92 -6.87
N ASN A 36 -23.76 18.38 -6.73
CA ASN A 36 -24.08 19.78 -6.44
C ASN A 36 -24.21 20.03 -4.93
N SER A 37 -24.34 18.97 -4.12
CA SER A 37 -24.58 19.13 -2.69
C SER A 37 -23.49 18.45 -1.83
N PRO A 38 -23.19 18.99 -0.63
CA PRO A 38 -22.28 18.34 0.31
C PRO A 38 -22.74 16.94 0.75
N ASN A 39 -24.03 16.67 0.84
CA ASN A 39 -24.57 15.35 1.19
C ASN A 39 -24.24 14.29 0.13
N GLU A 40 -24.42 14.63 -1.15
CA GLU A 40 -24.04 13.73 -2.24
C GLU A 40 -22.54 13.41 -2.21
N LYS A 41 -21.72 14.42 -1.88
CA LYS A 41 -20.27 14.21 -1.76
C LYS A 41 -19.92 13.28 -0.58
N PHE A 42 -20.60 13.38 0.55
CA PHE A 42 -20.42 12.43 1.66
C PHE A 42 -20.86 11.02 1.29
N ASN A 43 -21.93 10.85 0.52
CA ASN A 43 -22.37 9.54 0.02
C ASN A 43 -21.32 8.94 -0.91
N GLU A 44 -20.71 9.73 -1.79
CA GLU A 44 -19.60 9.30 -2.62
C GLU A 44 -18.38 8.89 -1.78
N LEU A 45 -17.96 9.73 -0.81
CA LEU A 45 -16.82 9.45 0.06
C LEU A 45 -17.06 8.23 0.96
N LEU A 46 -18.30 7.98 1.39
CA LEU A 46 -18.61 6.83 2.23
C LEU A 46 -18.37 5.51 1.49
N ASN A 47 -18.82 5.44 0.24
CA ASN A 47 -18.71 4.26 -0.59
C ASN A 47 -17.39 4.29 -1.38
N ASN A 48 -16.34 3.79 -0.77
CA ASN A 48 -15.02 3.73 -1.38
C ASN A 48 -14.78 2.35 -1.95
N PHE A 49 -14.88 2.20 -3.27
CA PHE A 49 -14.57 0.95 -3.94
C PHE A 49 -13.08 0.90 -4.29
N VAL A 50 -12.39 -0.05 -3.73
CA VAL A 50 -10.97 -0.32 -4.04
C VAL A 50 -10.93 -1.35 -5.16
N ARG A 51 -10.65 -0.89 -6.37
CA ARG A 51 -10.74 -1.68 -7.60
C ARG A 51 -9.38 -2.18 -8.04
N VAL A 52 -9.29 -3.48 -8.35
CA VAL A 52 -8.16 -4.10 -9.04
C VAL A 52 -8.59 -4.61 -10.40
N ASN A 53 -7.69 -4.54 -11.39
CA ASN A 53 -7.90 -5.13 -12.70
C ASN A 53 -7.08 -6.41 -12.80
N ILE A 54 -7.72 -7.51 -13.18
CA ILE A 54 -7.10 -8.83 -13.35
C ILE A 54 -7.46 -9.36 -14.74
N SER A 55 -6.48 -9.92 -15.45
CA SER A 55 -6.72 -10.63 -16.70
C SER A 55 -7.14 -12.07 -16.42
N ILE A 56 -8.23 -12.51 -17.04
CA ILE A 56 -8.88 -13.81 -16.79
C ILE A 56 -9.30 -14.44 -18.11
N GLY A 57 -9.14 -15.76 -18.25
CA GLY A 57 -9.65 -16.54 -19.38
C GLY A 57 -8.72 -16.66 -20.57
N ASP A 58 -9.11 -17.49 -21.54
CA ASP A 58 -8.42 -17.68 -22.82
C ASP A 58 -9.44 -17.58 -23.96
N PRO A 59 -9.45 -16.48 -24.74
CA PRO A 59 -8.55 -15.34 -24.69
C PRO A 59 -8.70 -14.50 -23.40
N LYS A 60 -7.62 -13.78 -23.03
CA LYS A 60 -7.60 -12.92 -21.85
C LYS A 60 -8.67 -11.85 -21.89
N GLN A 61 -9.39 -11.73 -20.81
CA GLN A 61 -10.37 -10.68 -20.57
C GLN A 61 -9.92 -9.90 -19.33
N GLU A 62 -9.76 -8.59 -19.45
CA GLU A 62 -9.47 -7.73 -18.31
C GLU A 62 -10.76 -7.45 -17.55
N ILE A 63 -10.82 -7.85 -16.29
CA ILE A 63 -11.99 -7.75 -15.41
C ILE A 63 -11.62 -6.91 -14.18
N SER A 64 -12.49 -5.97 -13.85
CA SER A 64 -12.37 -5.17 -12.62
C SER A 64 -13.07 -5.89 -11.48
N LEU A 65 -12.38 -5.99 -10.33
CA LEU A 65 -12.89 -6.61 -9.11
C LEU A 65 -12.78 -5.64 -7.94
N ASN A 66 -13.78 -5.60 -7.09
CA ASN A 66 -13.73 -4.86 -5.84
C ASN A 66 -12.95 -5.67 -4.78
N LEU A 67 -11.99 -5.03 -4.10
CA LEU A 67 -11.34 -5.59 -2.92
C LEU A 67 -12.22 -5.38 -1.71
N THR A 68 -12.47 -6.42 -0.92
CA THR A 68 -13.34 -6.31 0.25
C THR A 68 -12.82 -7.07 1.46
N PHE A 69 -13.01 -6.47 2.66
CA PHE A 69 -12.78 -7.12 3.94
C PHE A 69 -14.02 -7.86 4.48
N ASN A 70 -15.19 -7.61 3.88
CA ASN A 70 -16.47 -8.15 4.35
C ASN A 70 -16.75 -9.55 3.80
N SER A 71 -15.98 -10.01 2.81
CA SER A 71 -16.09 -11.35 2.28
C SER A 71 -14.73 -12.02 2.16
N TYR A 72 -14.73 -13.36 2.23
CA TYR A 72 -13.52 -14.11 1.94
C TYR A 72 -13.61 -14.88 0.61
N ILE A 73 -14.73 -14.80 -0.09
CA ILE A 73 -14.98 -15.49 -1.37
C ILE A 73 -14.66 -14.56 -2.54
N THR A 74 -14.04 -15.15 -3.57
CA THR A 74 -13.89 -14.52 -4.88
C THR A 74 -15.06 -14.87 -5.77
N TYR A 75 -15.73 -13.87 -6.34
CA TYR A 75 -16.72 -14.08 -7.39
C TYR A 75 -16.52 -13.09 -8.55
N LEU A 76 -16.89 -13.53 -9.74
CA LEU A 76 -16.90 -12.73 -10.97
C LEU A 76 -18.34 -12.49 -11.40
N SER A 77 -18.64 -11.26 -11.86
CA SER A 77 -19.91 -10.97 -12.53
C SER A 77 -19.90 -11.62 -13.91
N GLY A 78 -20.81 -12.54 -14.16
CA GLY A 78 -20.99 -13.20 -15.44
C GLY A 78 -21.70 -12.31 -16.47
N SER A 79 -21.71 -12.77 -17.72
CA SER A 79 -22.31 -12.02 -18.84
C SER A 79 -23.81 -11.71 -18.65
N ASP A 80 -24.51 -12.49 -17.84
CA ASP A 80 -25.96 -12.37 -17.61
C ASP A 80 -26.32 -11.33 -16.50
N VAL A 81 -25.36 -10.89 -15.67
CA VAL A 81 -25.57 -9.87 -14.64
C VAL A 81 -25.83 -8.51 -15.31
N LYS A 82 -26.81 -7.76 -14.85
CA LYS A 82 -27.07 -6.39 -15.32
C LYS A 82 -26.01 -5.44 -14.76
N GLY A 83 -25.84 -4.25 -15.34
CA GLY A 83 -24.95 -3.20 -14.83
C GLY A 83 -23.85 -2.75 -15.78
N GLY A 84 -23.09 -1.72 -15.39
CA GLY A 84 -22.18 -0.97 -16.27
C GLY A 84 -20.73 -1.44 -16.31
N PHE A 85 -20.29 -2.30 -15.39
CA PHE A 85 -18.91 -2.80 -15.37
C PHE A 85 -18.65 -3.89 -16.39
N LYS A 86 -17.38 -4.02 -16.79
CA LYS A 86 -16.93 -5.08 -17.68
C LYS A 86 -17.05 -6.43 -16.98
N LYS A 87 -17.79 -7.35 -17.58
CA LYS A 87 -18.13 -8.66 -17.06
C LYS A 87 -17.30 -9.74 -17.71
N PHE A 88 -17.11 -10.82 -16.99
CA PHE A 88 -16.49 -12.00 -17.54
C PHE A 88 -17.48 -12.71 -18.48
N ASN A 89 -17.06 -12.89 -19.74
CA ASN A 89 -17.81 -13.65 -20.72
C ASN A 89 -17.29 -15.09 -20.78
N GLU A 90 -17.96 -15.97 -20.05
CA GLU A 90 -17.61 -17.37 -19.97
C GLU A 90 -17.78 -18.12 -21.29
N LYS A 91 -18.63 -17.61 -22.21
CA LYS A 91 -18.95 -18.26 -23.48
C LYS A 91 -17.81 -18.21 -24.49
N ILE A 92 -16.90 -17.23 -24.35
CA ILE A 92 -15.76 -17.06 -25.26
C ILE A 92 -14.46 -17.63 -24.70
N SER A 93 -14.41 -17.97 -23.39
CA SER A 93 -13.21 -18.50 -22.78
C SER A 93 -13.09 -20.03 -22.97
N LYS A 94 -11.98 -20.46 -23.56
CA LYS A 94 -11.67 -21.87 -23.79
C LYS A 94 -11.23 -22.61 -22.52
N SER A 95 -10.72 -21.88 -21.52
CA SER A 95 -10.24 -22.42 -20.25
C SER A 95 -11.31 -22.44 -19.15
N TYR A 96 -12.49 -21.86 -19.42
CA TYR A 96 -13.59 -21.84 -18.47
C TYR A 96 -14.17 -23.24 -18.25
N ASN A 97 -14.33 -23.61 -16.99
CA ASN A 97 -14.93 -24.88 -16.61
C ASN A 97 -15.91 -24.73 -15.43
N LYS A 98 -17.08 -25.30 -15.56
CA LYS A 98 -18.08 -25.40 -14.49
C LYS A 98 -17.76 -26.58 -13.60
N ILE A 99 -17.56 -26.35 -12.30
CA ILE A 99 -17.37 -27.43 -11.31
C ILE A 99 -18.71 -28.14 -11.01
N GLU A 100 -19.77 -27.33 -10.87
CA GLU A 100 -21.12 -27.81 -10.59
C GLU A 100 -22.11 -27.16 -11.56
N ASN A 101 -23.05 -27.93 -12.08
CA ASN A 101 -24.10 -27.39 -12.97
C ASN A 101 -25.25 -26.73 -12.19
N LYS A 102 -25.23 -26.81 -10.85
CA LYS A 102 -26.27 -26.26 -9.99
C LYS A 102 -25.97 -24.83 -9.63
N ILE A 103 -26.91 -23.92 -9.88
CA ILE A 103 -26.87 -22.58 -9.35
C ILE A 103 -27.09 -22.62 -7.84
N SER A 104 -26.19 -22.03 -7.08
CA SER A 104 -26.26 -21.96 -5.62
C SER A 104 -26.42 -20.52 -5.18
N GLN A 105 -27.07 -20.33 -4.04
CA GLN A 105 -27.18 -19.03 -3.38
C GLN A 105 -26.10 -18.92 -2.32
N PHE A 106 -25.43 -17.78 -2.29
CA PHE A 106 -24.39 -17.45 -1.31
C PHE A 106 -24.82 -16.19 -0.59
N TYR A 107 -24.93 -16.28 0.72
CA TYR A 107 -25.16 -15.15 1.58
C TYR A 107 -23.79 -14.68 2.08
N LEU A 108 -23.34 -13.59 1.52
CA LEU A 108 -22.16 -12.84 1.91
C LEU A 108 -22.66 -11.54 2.54
N GLU A 109 -21.89 -10.48 2.47
CA GLU A 109 -22.43 -9.14 2.73
C GLU A 109 -23.60 -8.82 1.76
N HIS A 110 -23.48 -9.33 0.53
CA HIS A 110 -24.48 -9.21 -0.52
C HIS A 110 -25.00 -10.60 -0.94
N PHE A 111 -26.19 -10.64 -1.47
CA PHE A 111 -26.73 -11.83 -2.07
C PHE A 111 -26.06 -12.09 -3.42
N VAL A 112 -25.48 -13.28 -3.56
CA VAL A 112 -24.86 -13.75 -4.81
C VAL A 112 -25.50 -15.09 -5.21
N LYS A 113 -26.05 -15.13 -6.41
CA LYS A 113 -26.53 -16.37 -7.02
C LYS A 113 -25.63 -16.72 -8.19
N GLY A 114 -25.00 -17.88 -8.15
CA GLY A 114 -23.98 -18.22 -9.13
C GLY A 114 -23.60 -19.68 -9.16
N ILE A 115 -22.63 -19.98 -10.01
CA ILE A 115 -22.14 -21.31 -10.32
C ILE A 115 -20.66 -21.40 -9.89
N LYS A 116 -20.32 -22.49 -9.20
CA LYS A 116 -18.93 -22.80 -8.88
C LYS A 116 -18.16 -23.15 -10.15
N SER A 117 -17.08 -22.45 -10.38
CA SER A 117 -16.35 -22.47 -11.65
C SER A 117 -14.85 -22.39 -11.43
N THR A 118 -14.08 -22.74 -12.48
CA THR A 118 -12.64 -22.51 -12.56
C THR A 118 -12.28 -21.79 -13.84
N GLU A 119 -11.18 -21.03 -13.77
CA GLU A 119 -10.63 -20.31 -14.90
C GLU A 119 -9.13 -20.03 -14.73
N ASN A 120 -8.46 -19.64 -15.79
CA ASN A 120 -7.08 -19.18 -15.76
C ASN A 120 -7.03 -17.70 -15.35
N PHE A 121 -6.29 -17.40 -14.28
CA PHE A 121 -6.01 -16.05 -13.80
C PHE A 121 -4.58 -15.67 -14.14
N TYR A 122 -4.36 -14.43 -14.54
CA TYR A 122 -3.05 -13.89 -14.90
C TYR A 122 -2.67 -12.81 -13.90
N LEU A 123 -1.63 -13.05 -13.10
CA LEU A 123 -1.18 -12.15 -12.04
C LEU A 123 0.27 -11.74 -12.25
N LEU A 124 0.59 -10.50 -11.84
CA LEU A 124 1.95 -9.97 -11.85
C LEU A 124 2.71 -10.41 -10.60
N PHE A 125 3.78 -11.15 -10.79
CA PHE A 125 4.72 -11.54 -9.73
C PHE A 125 5.90 -10.56 -9.70
N ASN A 126 6.26 -10.12 -8.50
CA ASN A 126 7.33 -9.14 -8.27
C ASN A 126 7.19 -7.86 -9.11
N GLY A 127 5.95 -7.53 -9.50
CA GLY A 127 5.61 -6.36 -10.32
C GLY A 127 6.11 -6.40 -11.77
N LYS A 128 6.60 -7.54 -12.27
CA LYS A 128 7.21 -7.65 -13.61
C LYS A 128 6.77 -8.86 -14.40
N ASP A 129 6.72 -10.02 -13.76
CA ASP A 129 6.50 -11.27 -14.46
C ASP A 129 5.03 -11.69 -14.36
N GLU A 130 4.32 -11.67 -15.48
CA GLU A 130 2.97 -12.22 -15.52
C GLU A 130 3.01 -13.76 -15.52
N LYS A 131 2.31 -14.36 -14.57
CA LYS A 131 2.15 -15.82 -14.50
C LYS A 131 0.69 -16.21 -14.64
N VAL A 132 0.48 -17.32 -15.30
CA VAL A 132 -0.84 -17.97 -15.43
C VAL A 132 -1.08 -18.87 -14.21
N ILE A 133 -2.22 -18.68 -13.56
CA ILE A 133 -2.70 -19.54 -12.49
C ILE A 133 -3.84 -20.36 -13.05
N ASN A 134 -3.55 -21.59 -13.43
CA ASN A 134 -4.53 -22.48 -14.02
C ASN A 134 -5.56 -22.96 -12.98
N ASN A 135 -6.79 -23.14 -13.42
CA ASN A 135 -7.89 -23.69 -12.61
C ASN A 135 -8.06 -22.95 -11.28
N PHE A 136 -8.18 -21.64 -11.33
CA PHE A 136 -8.49 -20.83 -10.16
C PHE A 136 -9.99 -20.90 -9.86
N ASN A 137 -10.37 -21.28 -8.63
CA ASN A 137 -11.77 -21.43 -8.25
C ASN A 137 -12.42 -20.07 -7.93
N PHE A 138 -13.61 -19.87 -8.43
CA PHE A 138 -14.43 -18.69 -8.14
C PHE A 138 -15.92 -19.01 -8.29
N ILE A 139 -16.77 -18.09 -7.85
CA ILE A 139 -18.19 -18.16 -8.14
C ILE A 139 -18.47 -17.27 -9.36
N LEU A 140 -19.00 -17.86 -10.44
CA LEU A 140 -19.53 -17.08 -11.55
C LEU A 140 -20.94 -16.61 -11.17
N ALA A 141 -21.10 -15.35 -10.84
CA ALA A 141 -22.38 -14.76 -10.48
C ALA A 141 -23.26 -14.57 -11.72
N ASN A 142 -24.49 -15.02 -11.63
CA ASN A 142 -25.56 -14.79 -12.64
C ASN A 142 -26.53 -13.70 -12.16
N GLU A 143 -26.64 -13.51 -10.84
CA GLU A 143 -27.49 -12.53 -10.20
C GLU A 143 -26.78 -11.95 -8.97
N LEU A 144 -26.77 -10.65 -8.85
CA LEU A 144 -26.18 -9.87 -7.75
C LEU A 144 -27.18 -8.83 -7.27
N ASN A 145 -27.14 -8.50 -5.99
CA ASN A 145 -27.88 -7.37 -5.43
C ASN A 145 -26.93 -6.33 -4.79
N ASN A 146 -25.70 -6.27 -5.23
CA ASN A 146 -24.81 -5.18 -4.84
C ASN A 146 -25.03 -3.96 -5.76
N LEU A 147 -24.70 -2.78 -5.25
CA LEU A 147 -24.92 -1.51 -5.95
C LEU A 147 -24.16 -1.41 -7.27
N GLU A 148 -22.97 -2.02 -7.34
CA GLU A 148 -22.07 -1.90 -8.49
C GLU A 148 -22.23 -3.02 -9.51
N GLU A 149 -22.85 -4.14 -9.12
CA GLU A 149 -22.91 -5.37 -9.93
C GLU A 149 -21.52 -5.83 -10.44
N MET A 150 -20.46 -5.45 -9.71
CA MET A 150 -19.07 -5.78 -10.00
C MET A 150 -18.66 -7.04 -9.26
N GLY A 151 -17.75 -7.81 -9.84
CA GLY A 151 -17.12 -8.95 -9.18
C GLY A 151 -16.30 -8.52 -7.98
N GLN A 152 -15.94 -9.50 -7.12
CA GLN A 152 -15.31 -9.21 -5.84
C GLN A 152 -14.14 -10.16 -5.57
N LEU A 153 -13.10 -9.61 -4.96
CA LEU A 153 -11.96 -10.33 -4.43
C LEU A 153 -11.97 -10.23 -2.91
N GLY A 154 -12.38 -11.33 -2.26
CA GLY A 154 -12.55 -11.36 -0.81
C GLY A 154 -11.23 -11.53 -0.07
N LEU A 155 -10.97 -10.65 0.90
CA LEU A 155 -9.75 -10.61 1.72
C LEU A 155 -9.98 -10.94 3.20
N CYS A 156 -11.20 -11.27 3.63
CA CYS A 156 -11.48 -11.72 4.98
C CYS A 156 -10.81 -13.08 5.29
N TYR A 157 -10.57 -13.42 6.56
CA TYR A 157 -9.85 -14.63 6.95
C TYR A 157 -10.73 -15.82 7.35
N GLY A 158 -12.03 -15.68 7.33
CA GLY A 158 -12.89 -16.78 7.71
C GLY A 158 -14.34 -16.62 7.25
N ASN A 159 -15.06 -17.72 7.29
CA ASN A 159 -16.50 -17.71 7.06
C ASN A 159 -17.19 -18.51 8.17
N ILE A 160 -17.99 -17.83 8.99
CA ILE A 160 -18.74 -18.42 10.09
C ILE A 160 -19.87 -19.33 9.57
N TYR A 161 -20.42 -18.99 8.41
CA TYR A 161 -21.71 -19.53 7.95
C TYR A 161 -21.61 -20.71 6.98
N SER A 162 -20.46 -20.96 6.39
CA SER A 162 -20.30 -22.01 5.41
C SER A 162 -19.29 -23.03 5.89
N GLY A 163 -19.68 -24.09 6.50
CA GLY A 163 -18.73 -25.16 6.79
C GLY A 163 -17.70 -25.33 5.66
N ASN A 164 -16.53 -25.83 5.91
CA ASN A 164 -15.26 -25.89 5.15
C ASN A 164 -15.29 -25.97 3.60
N LYS A 165 -16.46 -26.02 2.98
CA LYS A 165 -16.62 -26.22 1.53
C LYS A 165 -16.28 -24.98 0.67
N LEU A 166 -16.28 -23.75 1.23
CA LEU A 166 -16.02 -22.52 0.50
C LEU A 166 -14.60 -21.99 0.67
N GLU A 167 -13.77 -22.60 1.50
CA GLU A 167 -12.36 -22.22 1.69
C GLU A 167 -11.55 -22.27 0.38
N ASN A 168 -11.94 -23.14 -0.55
CA ASN A 168 -11.32 -23.23 -1.85
C ASN A 168 -11.62 -22.04 -2.78
N TYR A 169 -12.48 -21.10 -2.38
CA TYR A 169 -12.85 -19.90 -3.15
C TYR A 169 -12.21 -18.62 -2.59
N ASN A 170 -11.41 -18.74 -1.52
CA ASN A 170 -10.62 -17.62 -1.01
C ASN A 170 -9.41 -17.38 -1.90
N PHE A 171 -9.17 -16.12 -2.27
CA PHE A 171 -8.11 -15.74 -3.19
C PHE A 171 -6.72 -16.10 -2.65
N ILE A 172 -6.38 -15.61 -1.46
CA ILE A 172 -5.05 -15.78 -0.86
C ILE A 172 -4.80 -17.25 -0.51
N SER A 173 -5.81 -17.95 0.02
CA SER A 173 -5.72 -19.39 0.33
C SER A 173 -5.38 -20.22 -0.91
N GLN A 174 -5.99 -19.92 -2.06
CA GLN A 174 -5.68 -20.63 -3.31
C GLN A 174 -4.26 -20.37 -3.80
N LEU A 175 -3.79 -19.12 -3.72
CA LEU A 175 -2.41 -18.78 -4.08
C LEU A 175 -1.40 -19.56 -3.24
N HIS A 176 -1.63 -19.65 -1.93
CA HIS A 176 -0.78 -20.43 -1.03
C HIS A 176 -0.86 -21.94 -1.31
N LYS A 177 -2.05 -22.52 -1.45
CA LYS A 177 -2.24 -23.94 -1.80
C LYS A 177 -1.55 -24.33 -3.12
N LYS A 178 -1.49 -23.41 -4.07
CA LYS A 178 -0.78 -23.57 -5.35
C LYS A 178 0.74 -23.26 -5.24
N LYS A 179 1.25 -22.97 -4.05
CA LYS A 179 2.67 -22.65 -3.76
C LYS A 179 3.18 -21.44 -4.58
N LEU A 180 2.32 -20.48 -4.81
CA LEU A 180 2.63 -19.23 -5.52
C LEU A 180 3.06 -18.11 -4.58
N ILE A 181 2.75 -18.24 -3.30
CA ILE A 181 3.14 -17.37 -2.19
C ILE A 181 3.54 -18.22 -0.99
N ASP A 182 4.42 -17.66 -0.15
CA ASP A 182 4.94 -18.37 1.03
C ASP A 182 4.14 -18.10 2.30
N SER A 183 3.35 -17.04 2.32
CA SER A 183 2.59 -16.58 3.48
C SER A 183 1.17 -16.15 3.08
N TYR A 184 0.21 -16.35 3.98
CA TYR A 184 -1.16 -15.84 3.84
C TYR A 184 -1.27 -14.33 4.16
N SER A 185 -0.14 -13.68 4.34
CA SER A 185 -0.11 -12.25 4.66
C SER A 185 -0.33 -11.38 3.42
N PHE A 186 -1.00 -10.26 3.64
CA PHE A 186 -1.11 -9.20 2.66
C PHE A 186 -1.06 -7.82 3.31
N THR A 187 -0.74 -6.83 2.50
CA THR A 187 -0.61 -5.44 2.93
C THR A 187 -1.34 -4.54 1.94
N ILE A 188 -2.16 -3.63 2.45
CA ILE A 188 -2.73 -2.52 1.67
C ILE A 188 -1.80 -1.33 1.81
N LYS A 189 -1.25 -0.88 0.69
CA LYS A 189 -0.33 0.26 0.64
C LYS A 189 -0.87 1.31 -0.31
N TYR A 190 -1.26 2.46 0.20
CA TYR A 190 -1.63 3.61 -0.61
C TYR A 190 -0.37 4.35 -1.10
N ASN A 191 -0.34 4.68 -2.38
CA ASN A 191 0.71 5.49 -3.00
C ASN A 191 0.33 6.98 -2.99
N ASP A 192 -0.95 7.26 -3.15
CA ASP A 192 -1.56 8.60 -3.09
C ASP A 192 -3.00 8.51 -2.53
N LEU A 193 -3.82 9.54 -2.80
CA LEU A 193 -5.21 9.58 -2.34
C LEU A 193 -6.08 8.48 -2.94
N ASN A 194 -5.81 8.07 -4.19
CA ASN A 194 -6.72 7.25 -4.97
C ASN A 194 -6.10 5.97 -5.51
N THR A 195 -4.78 5.81 -5.42
CA THR A 195 -4.09 4.63 -5.95
C THR A 195 -3.24 3.95 -4.91
N GLY A 196 -2.99 2.67 -5.11
CA GLY A 196 -2.16 1.89 -4.22
C GLY A 196 -1.84 0.50 -4.77
N GLU A 197 -1.37 -0.34 -3.87
CA GLU A 197 -0.94 -1.70 -4.15
C GLU A 197 -1.44 -2.65 -3.05
N LEU A 198 -2.09 -3.74 -3.46
CA LEU A 198 -2.28 -4.91 -2.63
C LEU A 198 -1.07 -5.82 -2.81
N ILE A 199 -0.25 -5.96 -1.79
CA ILE A 199 0.97 -6.78 -1.78
C ILE A 199 0.69 -8.05 -0.99
N ILE A 200 0.87 -9.22 -1.62
CA ILE A 200 0.46 -10.52 -1.07
C ILE A 200 1.67 -11.45 -1.00
N GLY A 201 1.76 -12.24 0.05
CA GLY A 201 2.67 -13.39 0.18
C GLY A 201 3.90 -13.15 1.03
N ALA A 202 4.13 -11.92 1.51
CA ALA A 202 5.26 -11.61 2.38
C ALA A 202 4.96 -10.44 3.33
N LEU A 203 5.67 -10.42 4.46
CA LEU A 203 5.66 -9.28 5.36
C LEU A 203 6.58 -8.16 4.85
N PRO A 204 6.24 -6.87 5.05
CA PRO A 204 7.03 -5.75 4.54
C PRO A 204 8.53 -5.81 4.82
N HIS A 205 8.97 -6.27 5.99
CA HIS A 205 10.39 -6.38 6.32
C HIS A 205 11.14 -7.49 5.56
N GLU A 206 10.43 -8.39 4.88
CA GLU A 206 11.02 -9.46 4.10
C GLU A 206 11.41 -8.99 2.68
N TYR A 207 10.69 -8.00 2.13
CA TYR A 207 10.93 -7.48 0.78
C TYR A 207 11.38 -6.01 0.72
N ASN A 208 11.20 -5.25 1.80
CA ASN A 208 11.49 -3.82 1.81
C ASN A 208 12.34 -3.45 3.03
N ARG A 209 13.60 -3.09 2.79
CA ARG A 209 14.59 -2.75 3.83
C ARG A 209 14.25 -1.54 4.70
N ARG A 210 13.20 -0.79 4.36
CA ARG A 210 12.69 0.30 5.20
C ARG A 210 12.02 -0.20 6.47
N TYR A 211 11.61 -1.47 6.50
CA TYR A 211 10.95 -2.09 7.63
C TYR A 211 11.92 -3.00 8.36
N ASN A 212 11.98 -2.86 9.68
CA ASN A 212 12.75 -3.74 10.53
C ASN A 212 11.81 -4.73 11.20
N LYS A 213 12.17 -6.00 11.20
CA LYS A 213 11.42 -7.07 11.88
C LYS A 213 11.19 -6.76 13.36
N ASN A 214 12.18 -6.14 14.04
CA ASN A 214 12.09 -5.81 15.46
C ASN A 214 11.08 -4.69 15.76
N ASP A 215 10.69 -3.91 14.76
CA ASP A 215 9.67 -2.86 14.88
C ASP A 215 8.27 -3.36 14.51
N PHE A 216 8.14 -4.63 14.12
CA PHE A 216 6.86 -5.25 13.77
C PHE A 216 6.10 -5.67 15.02
N ILE A 217 4.92 -5.12 15.21
CA ILE A 217 3.97 -5.51 16.24
C ILE A 217 2.78 -6.19 15.57
N SER A 218 2.33 -7.31 16.15
CA SER A 218 1.14 -8.00 15.69
C SER A 218 0.16 -8.21 16.83
N ILE A 219 -1.13 -8.06 16.52
CA ILE A 219 -2.24 -8.21 17.44
C ILE A 219 -3.19 -9.24 16.84
N LYS A 220 -3.73 -10.12 17.67
CA LYS A 220 -4.72 -11.10 17.23
C LYS A 220 -5.98 -10.38 16.76
N ALA A 221 -6.42 -10.70 15.55
CA ALA A 221 -7.61 -10.14 14.95
C ALA A 221 -8.89 -10.83 15.45
N GLY A 222 -9.99 -10.11 15.40
CA GLY A 222 -11.32 -10.61 15.72
C GLY A 222 -11.68 -10.50 17.20
N ASN A 223 -12.98 -10.47 17.42
CA ASN A 223 -13.55 -10.70 18.73
C ASN A 223 -14.09 -12.13 18.79
N THR A 224 -14.63 -12.56 19.93
CA THR A 224 -15.10 -13.93 20.16
C THR A 224 -16.34 -14.30 19.34
N GLN A 225 -16.99 -13.35 18.68
CA GLN A 225 -18.29 -13.53 18.03
C GLN A 225 -18.28 -13.25 16.53
N GLU A 226 -17.32 -12.47 16.02
CA GLU A 226 -17.28 -12.06 14.62
C GLU A 226 -15.93 -12.34 13.98
N ILE A 227 -15.96 -12.84 12.75
CA ILE A 227 -14.76 -12.99 11.91
C ILE A 227 -14.63 -11.72 11.08
N SER A 228 -14.01 -10.71 11.69
CA SER A 228 -13.72 -9.45 11.01
C SER A 228 -12.28 -9.02 11.28
N TRP A 229 -11.74 -8.19 10.40
CA TRP A 229 -10.47 -7.54 10.63
C TRP A 229 -10.62 -6.44 11.69
N SER A 230 -10.72 -6.85 12.97
CA SER A 230 -10.90 -5.97 14.11
C SER A 230 -9.85 -6.22 15.18
N ILE A 231 -9.49 -5.17 15.93
CA ILE A 231 -8.62 -5.25 17.09
C ILE A 231 -9.14 -4.41 18.24
N LEU A 232 -8.69 -4.73 19.43
CA LEU A 232 -8.94 -3.95 20.65
C LEU A 232 -7.86 -2.85 20.77
N PHE A 233 -8.31 -1.60 20.85
CA PHE A 233 -7.47 -0.47 21.24
C PHE A 233 -7.64 -0.19 22.73
N LYS A 234 -6.52 0.04 23.41
CA LYS A 234 -6.48 0.35 24.85
C LYS A 234 -7.22 1.63 25.19
N GLU A 235 -6.98 2.67 24.38
CA GLU A 235 -7.59 3.98 24.60
C GLU A 235 -7.67 4.81 23.30
N LEU A 236 -8.64 5.68 23.28
CA LEU A 236 -8.82 6.76 22.33
C LEU A 236 -8.65 8.08 23.06
N ARG A 237 -7.81 8.98 22.52
CA ARG A 237 -7.61 10.34 23.02
C ARG A 237 -7.97 11.37 21.97
N TYR A 238 -8.49 12.49 22.42
CA TYR A 238 -8.63 13.71 21.63
C TYR A 238 -7.74 14.79 22.25
N GLY A 239 -6.65 15.11 21.57
CA GLY A 239 -5.54 15.85 22.16
C GLY A 239 -4.91 15.06 23.31
N ASN A 240 -4.87 15.66 24.50
CA ASN A 240 -4.32 15.04 25.70
C ASN A 240 -5.36 14.31 26.56
N GLU A 241 -6.64 14.42 26.23
CA GLU A 241 -7.74 13.87 27.03
C GLU A 241 -8.07 12.45 26.57
N ILE A 242 -8.07 11.50 27.54
CA ILE A 242 -8.56 10.14 27.29
C ILE A 242 -10.08 10.21 27.23
N PHE A 243 -10.61 9.80 26.09
CA PHE A 243 -12.03 9.87 25.81
C PHE A 243 -12.74 8.52 25.96
N MET A 244 -12.14 7.45 25.44
CA MET A 244 -12.66 6.08 25.52
C MET A 244 -11.55 5.11 25.88
N LYS A 245 -11.91 3.95 26.47
CA LYS A 245 -11.02 2.85 26.77
C LYS A 245 -11.60 1.54 26.28
N ASN A 246 -10.72 0.58 25.96
CA ASN A 246 -11.09 -0.76 25.53
C ASN A 246 -12.06 -0.75 24.33
N LEU A 247 -11.66 -0.05 23.28
CA LEU A 247 -12.47 0.17 22.10
C LEU A 247 -12.19 -0.90 21.05
N PHE A 248 -13.19 -1.71 20.70
CA PHE A 248 -13.11 -2.57 19.53
C PHE A 248 -13.30 -1.75 18.26
N ILE A 249 -12.38 -1.94 17.33
CA ILE A 249 -12.36 -1.23 16.05
C ILE A 249 -12.22 -2.23 14.91
N GLU A 250 -13.09 -2.11 13.94
CA GLU A 250 -13.08 -2.88 12.70
C GLU A 250 -12.40 -2.10 11.58
N PHE A 251 -11.54 -2.78 10.79
CA PHE A 251 -10.97 -2.22 9.57
C PHE A 251 -11.88 -2.54 8.40
N GLN A 252 -12.23 -1.52 7.63
CA GLN A 252 -13.07 -1.68 6.43
C GLN A 252 -12.45 -0.98 5.24
N LEU A 253 -12.08 -1.75 4.23
CA LEU A 253 -11.46 -1.24 3.01
C LEU A 253 -12.45 -0.47 2.14
N GLU A 254 -13.72 -0.85 2.23
CA GLU A 254 -14.84 -0.31 1.47
C GLU A 254 -15.29 1.07 1.95
N LEU A 255 -14.80 1.52 3.11
CA LEU A 255 -15.14 2.84 3.65
C LEU A 255 -14.12 3.90 3.25
N GLY A 256 -14.56 4.94 2.59
CA GLY A 256 -13.75 6.14 2.36
C GLY A 256 -13.62 7.06 3.57
N LEU A 257 -14.36 6.75 4.64
CA LEU A 257 -14.48 7.54 5.86
C LEU A 257 -14.17 6.69 7.10
N ILE A 258 -14.23 7.31 8.27
CA ILE A 258 -14.23 6.65 9.57
C ILE A 258 -15.66 6.75 10.13
N ILE A 259 -16.19 5.65 10.65
CA ILE A 259 -17.45 5.66 11.41
C ILE A 259 -17.10 5.66 12.90
N ALA A 260 -17.58 6.65 13.64
CA ALA A 260 -17.30 6.84 15.06
C ALA A 260 -18.58 6.92 15.90
N SER A 261 -18.43 6.80 17.23
CA SER A 261 -19.55 6.85 18.16
C SER A 261 -20.12 8.26 18.34
N SER A 262 -21.36 8.31 18.82
CA SER A 262 -22.06 9.58 19.14
C SER A 262 -21.38 10.37 20.25
N GLU A 263 -20.69 9.71 21.19
CA GLU A 263 -19.98 10.41 22.26
C GLU A 263 -18.83 11.27 21.69
N LEU A 264 -18.05 10.75 20.72
CA LEU A 264 -17.01 11.56 20.08
C LEU A 264 -17.62 12.75 19.34
N LYS A 265 -18.78 12.57 18.69
CA LYS A 265 -19.50 13.66 18.03
C LYS A 265 -19.74 14.83 18.95
N GLU A 266 -20.34 14.59 20.13
CA GLU A 266 -20.63 15.63 21.11
C GLU A 266 -19.37 16.36 21.57
N LYS A 267 -18.31 15.62 21.81
CA LYS A 267 -16.99 16.18 22.15
C LYS A 267 -16.45 17.11 21.05
N LEU A 268 -16.50 16.68 19.80
CA LEU A 268 -16.00 17.46 18.66
C LEU A 268 -16.85 18.70 18.39
N ILE A 269 -18.17 18.60 18.55
CA ILE A 269 -19.07 19.75 18.44
C ILE A 269 -18.67 20.82 19.47
N ASN A 270 -18.52 20.43 20.73
CA ASN A 270 -18.21 21.35 21.81
C ASN A 270 -16.80 21.93 21.75
N ASP A 271 -15.81 21.12 21.40
CA ASP A 271 -14.41 21.54 21.45
C ASP A 271 -13.90 22.23 20.15
N PHE A 272 -14.54 21.94 19.02
CA PHE A 272 -14.04 22.38 17.71
C PHE A 272 -15.09 23.04 16.83
N PHE A 273 -16.18 22.31 16.47
CA PHE A 273 -17.10 22.80 15.44
C PHE A 273 -17.89 24.04 15.85
N ASN A 274 -18.36 24.13 17.09
CA ASN A 274 -19.04 25.34 17.61
C ASN A 274 -18.13 26.57 17.65
N HIS A 275 -16.80 26.38 17.70
CA HIS A 275 -15.82 27.45 17.73
C HIS A 275 -15.25 27.80 16.35
N ASN A 276 -15.71 27.10 15.29
CA ASN A 276 -15.27 27.35 13.92
C ASN A 276 -16.48 27.67 13.02
N PRO A 277 -16.81 28.98 12.85
CA PRO A 277 -18.02 29.40 12.11
C PRO A 277 -17.99 29.06 10.61
N ASN A 278 -16.82 28.67 10.06
CA ASN A 278 -16.73 28.24 8.68
C ASN A 278 -17.08 26.75 8.49
N CYS A 279 -17.36 26.01 9.59
CA CYS A 279 -17.70 24.60 9.53
C CYS A 279 -19.21 24.39 9.79
N HIS A 280 -19.81 23.51 9.03
CA HIS A 280 -21.24 23.24 9.00
C HIS A 280 -21.53 21.78 9.29
N MET A 281 -22.55 21.53 10.08
CA MET A 281 -23.09 20.20 10.33
C MET A 281 -24.10 19.85 9.24
N LEU A 282 -23.99 18.66 8.73
CA LEU A 282 -24.98 18.03 7.86
C LEU A 282 -25.61 16.86 8.60
N LYS A 283 -26.90 16.76 8.51
CA LYS A 283 -27.67 15.66 9.05
C LYS A 283 -28.59 15.12 7.96
N ASP A 284 -28.46 13.84 7.69
CA ASP A 284 -29.40 13.08 6.86
C ASP A 284 -30.20 12.09 7.72
N GLU A 285 -30.91 11.14 7.11
CA GLU A 285 -31.75 10.16 7.81
C GLU A 285 -30.93 9.13 8.60
N GLU A 286 -29.65 8.91 8.24
CA GLU A 286 -28.82 7.83 8.78
C GLU A 286 -27.65 8.32 9.64
N ARG A 287 -27.15 9.57 9.39
CA ARG A 287 -25.89 10.02 9.99
C ARG A 287 -25.77 11.54 10.13
N ILE A 288 -24.75 11.92 10.88
CA ILE A 288 -24.25 13.29 10.99
C ILE A 288 -22.84 13.35 10.44
N SER A 289 -22.53 14.38 9.65
CA SER A 289 -21.23 14.67 9.08
C SER A 289 -20.93 16.17 9.14
N PHE A 290 -19.68 16.58 8.86
CA PHE A 290 -19.26 17.97 8.93
C PHE A 290 -18.41 18.34 7.71
N TYR A 291 -18.58 19.56 7.21
CA TYR A 291 -17.69 20.15 6.22
C TYR A 291 -17.37 21.60 6.59
N CYS A 292 -16.27 22.14 6.06
CA CYS A 292 -15.89 23.53 6.23
C CYS A 292 -15.75 24.20 4.86
N ASP A 293 -16.19 25.45 4.75
CA ASP A 293 -16.15 26.21 3.49
C ASP A 293 -14.71 26.55 3.04
N ASN A 294 -13.78 26.58 3.98
CA ASN A 294 -12.38 26.87 3.73
C ASN A 294 -11.50 26.25 4.83
N ASP A 295 -10.18 26.40 4.72
CA ASP A 295 -9.18 25.83 5.65
C ASP A 295 -8.96 26.67 6.93
N LYS A 296 -9.63 27.81 7.08
CA LYS A 296 -9.43 28.69 8.24
C LYS A 296 -9.86 27.99 9.52
N GLY A 297 -8.91 27.81 10.43
CA GLY A 297 -9.12 27.21 11.74
C GLY A 297 -9.11 25.69 11.76
N ILE A 298 -9.08 24.99 10.61
CA ILE A 298 -9.00 23.52 10.57
C ILE A 298 -7.72 23.02 11.26
N ASN A 299 -6.63 23.75 11.17
CA ASN A 299 -5.36 23.44 11.84
C ASN A 299 -5.40 23.51 13.37
N LYS A 300 -6.48 24.02 13.96
CA LYS A 300 -6.73 23.98 15.41
C LYS A 300 -7.38 22.68 15.88
N PHE A 301 -7.77 21.81 14.95
CA PHE A 301 -8.29 20.49 15.30
C PHE A 301 -7.19 19.69 16.02
N LYS A 302 -7.54 19.18 17.21
CA LYS A 302 -6.61 18.39 18.03
C LYS A 302 -6.43 17.01 17.43
N ASP A 303 -5.29 16.40 17.67
CA ASP A 303 -5.00 15.04 17.20
C ASP A 303 -5.96 14.01 17.82
N LEU A 304 -6.43 13.10 16.99
CA LEU A 304 -7.13 11.89 17.42
C LEU A 304 -6.09 10.77 17.54
N ILE A 305 -5.95 10.19 18.72
CA ILE A 305 -4.89 9.24 19.03
C ILE A 305 -5.50 7.92 19.49
N LEU A 306 -5.24 6.87 18.74
CA LEU A 306 -5.63 5.50 19.06
C LEU A 306 -4.40 4.76 19.58
N THR A 307 -4.42 4.30 20.83
CA THR A 307 -3.29 3.57 21.44
C THR A 307 -3.56 2.08 21.37
N SER A 308 -2.66 1.33 20.76
CA SER A 308 -2.77 -0.14 20.67
C SER A 308 -2.60 -0.77 22.07
N GLU A 309 -3.28 -1.91 22.28
CA GLU A 309 -3.12 -2.69 23.51
C GLU A 309 -1.71 -3.28 23.62
N VAL A 310 -1.19 -3.79 22.52
CA VAL A 310 0.15 -4.36 22.45
C VAL A 310 1.16 -3.29 22.02
N GLY A 311 2.26 -3.17 22.76
CA GLY A 311 3.35 -2.24 22.47
C GLY A 311 3.04 -0.76 22.78
N ASN A 312 1.84 -0.42 23.25
CA ASN A 312 1.39 0.97 23.54
C ASN A 312 1.69 1.96 22.40
N PHE A 313 1.60 1.50 21.15
CA PHE A 313 1.86 2.35 19.99
C PHE A 313 0.68 3.30 19.75
N ASN A 314 0.99 4.57 19.49
CA ASN A 314 0.02 5.61 19.21
C ASN A 314 -0.17 5.82 17.71
N PHE A 315 -1.34 5.50 17.20
CA PHE A 315 -1.80 5.88 15.88
C PHE A 315 -2.39 7.28 15.94
N VAL A 316 -1.64 8.25 15.45
CA VAL A 316 -2.04 9.67 15.52
C VAL A 316 -2.66 10.08 14.20
N LEU A 317 -3.90 10.55 14.22
CA LEU A 317 -4.61 11.16 13.09
C LEU A 317 -4.73 12.66 13.35
N ASN A 318 -4.09 13.48 12.57
CA ASN A 318 -4.17 14.93 12.68
C ASN A 318 -5.17 15.52 11.65
N TYR A 319 -5.33 16.83 11.66
CA TYR A 319 -6.29 17.50 10.76
C TYR A 319 -6.01 17.24 9.27
N LYS A 320 -4.75 17.03 8.83
CA LYS A 320 -4.41 16.72 7.43
C LYS A 320 -4.86 15.33 7.01
N ASP A 321 -5.02 14.43 7.98
CA ASP A 321 -5.49 13.07 7.73
C ASP A 321 -7.02 13.01 7.73
N LEU A 322 -7.67 13.93 8.46
CA LEU A 322 -9.09 13.90 8.75
C LEU A 322 -9.92 14.93 7.99
N PHE A 323 -9.29 15.88 7.28
CA PHE A 323 -9.99 16.82 6.40
C PHE A 323 -9.45 16.68 4.98
N GLU A 324 -10.34 16.43 4.03
CA GLU A 324 -9.99 16.28 2.61
C GLU A 324 -10.66 17.38 1.79
N LYS A 325 -9.87 18.05 0.93
CA LYS A 325 -10.36 19.13 0.07
C LYS A 325 -11.03 18.56 -1.18
N HIS A 326 -12.28 18.97 -1.42
CA HIS A 326 -13.00 18.72 -2.66
C HIS A 326 -13.62 20.04 -3.15
N GLY A 327 -13.19 20.51 -4.31
CA GLY A 327 -13.49 21.86 -4.77
C GLY A 327 -12.95 22.91 -3.80
N GLU A 328 -13.80 23.82 -3.34
CA GLU A 328 -13.44 24.85 -2.37
C GLU A 328 -13.65 24.38 -0.91
N LYS A 329 -14.37 23.27 -0.68
CA LYS A 329 -14.76 22.79 0.64
C LYS A 329 -13.81 21.73 1.19
N PHE A 330 -13.75 21.65 2.52
CA PHE A 330 -13.02 20.64 3.26
C PHE A 330 -14.01 19.74 4.00
N TYR A 331 -13.99 18.45 3.68
CA TYR A 331 -14.86 17.43 4.25
C TYR A 331 -14.16 16.73 5.40
N PHE A 332 -14.84 16.70 6.57
CA PHE A 332 -14.34 15.95 7.72
C PHE A 332 -14.62 14.46 7.52
N LEU A 333 -13.56 13.67 7.51
CA LEU A 333 -13.60 12.26 7.13
C LEU A 333 -14.04 11.32 8.27
N ILE A 334 -14.80 11.84 9.24
CA ILE A 334 -15.48 11.04 10.26
C ILE A 334 -16.96 11.33 10.20
N VAL A 335 -17.77 10.25 10.20
CA VAL A 335 -19.23 10.33 10.24
C VAL A 335 -19.77 9.64 11.49
N PHE A 336 -20.93 10.06 11.93
CA PHE A 336 -21.57 9.62 13.16
C PHE A 336 -22.99 9.12 12.85
N PRO A 337 -23.26 7.81 13.02
CA PRO A 337 -24.61 7.27 12.83
C PRO A 337 -25.62 7.91 13.78
N LEU A 338 -26.86 8.05 13.32
CA LEU A 338 -27.95 8.55 14.14
C LEU A 338 -28.48 7.50 15.12
N THR A 339 -28.32 6.22 14.81
CA THR A 339 -28.73 5.12 15.67
C THR A 339 -27.62 4.78 16.64
N ASP A 340 -27.89 4.86 17.94
CA ASP A 340 -26.89 4.61 19.01
C ASP A 340 -26.44 3.14 19.12
N ASN A 341 -26.91 2.25 18.25
CA ASN A 341 -26.58 0.82 18.27
C ASN A 341 -25.23 0.45 17.70
N ILE A 342 -24.41 1.41 17.26
CA ILE A 342 -23.09 1.11 16.69
C ILE A 342 -22.04 1.22 17.81
N ASN A 343 -21.86 0.11 18.54
CA ASN A 343 -20.78 -0.03 19.53
C ASN A 343 -19.40 -0.24 18.91
N THR A 344 -19.30 -0.36 17.58
CA THR A 344 -18.06 -0.69 16.90
C THR A 344 -17.64 0.44 15.95
N TRP A 345 -16.48 1.02 16.22
CA TRP A 345 -15.85 1.94 15.30
C TRP A 345 -15.40 1.21 14.04
N LYS A 346 -15.46 1.91 12.90
CA LYS A 346 -14.98 1.38 11.63
C LYS A 346 -13.92 2.32 11.06
N LEU A 347 -12.72 1.79 10.84
CA LEU A 347 -11.60 2.54 10.26
C LEU A 347 -11.49 2.23 8.77
N GLY A 348 -11.79 3.21 7.95
CA GLY A 348 -11.67 3.14 6.51
C GLY A 348 -10.39 3.77 5.97
N LYS A 349 -10.47 4.26 4.74
CA LYS A 349 -9.38 4.84 3.95
C LYS A 349 -8.50 5.86 4.69
N PRO A 350 -9.02 6.83 5.49
CA PRO A 350 -8.16 7.81 6.15
C PRO A 350 -7.10 7.17 7.05
N PHE A 351 -7.47 6.09 7.74
CA PHE A 351 -6.56 5.33 8.59
C PHE A 351 -5.64 4.42 7.76
N LEU A 352 -6.20 3.62 6.85
CA LEU A 352 -5.46 2.66 6.03
C LEU A 352 -4.44 3.34 5.11
N ARG A 353 -4.73 4.56 4.66
CA ARG A 353 -3.81 5.38 3.87
C ARG A 353 -2.61 5.86 4.67
N LYS A 354 -2.83 6.25 5.92
CA LYS A 354 -1.76 6.77 6.77
C LYS A 354 -0.87 5.68 7.32
N PHE A 355 -1.47 4.54 7.68
CA PHE A 355 -0.77 3.45 8.33
C PHE A 355 -0.76 2.22 7.44
N GLN A 356 0.43 1.74 7.11
CA GLN A 356 0.57 0.50 6.37
C GLN A 356 0.30 -0.68 7.30
N ILE A 357 -0.90 -1.24 7.18
CA ILE A 357 -1.38 -2.35 8.00
C ILE A 357 -1.15 -3.67 7.24
N VAL A 358 -0.66 -4.65 7.95
CA VAL A 358 -0.46 -6.02 7.49
C VAL A 358 -1.57 -6.90 8.05
N PHE A 359 -2.14 -7.74 7.21
CA PHE A 359 -3.15 -8.71 7.57
C PHE A 359 -2.62 -10.12 7.27
N ASP A 360 -2.73 -11.05 8.19
CA ASP A 360 -2.34 -12.44 7.99
C ASP A 360 -3.54 -13.35 8.27
N GLN A 361 -4.06 -13.98 7.21
CA GLN A 361 -5.28 -14.78 7.29
C GLN A 361 -5.09 -16.08 8.05
N ASP A 362 -3.93 -16.71 7.97
CA ASP A 362 -3.64 -17.98 8.65
C ASP A 362 -3.48 -17.77 10.15
N LYS A 363 -2.66 -16.81 10.55
CA LYS A 363 -2.41 -16.49 11.95
C LYS A 363 -3.53 -15.69 12.59
N LYS A 364 -4.44 -15.13 11.77
CA LYS A 364 -5.52 -14.23 12.22
C LYS A 364 -4.96 -13.08 13.04
N ILE A 365 -3.96 -12.38 12.47
CA ILE A 365 -3.34 -11.23 13.08
C ILE A 365 -3.40 -10.00 12.19
N ILE A 366 -3.40 -8.85 12.83
CA ILE A 366 -3.20 -7.54 12.23
C ILE A 366 -1.88 -7.01 12.75
N GLY A 367 -1.01 -6.60 11.85
CA GLY A 367 0.33 -6.14 12.18
C GLY A 367 0.62 -4.74 11.65
N PHE A 368 1.55 -4.06 12.29
CA PHE A 368 2.03 -2.73 11.90
C PHE A 368 3.48 -2.52 12.35
N TYR A 369 4.11 -1.50 11.80
CA TYR A 369 5.49 -1.15 12.16
C TYR A 369 5.51 0.14 12.98
N THR A 370 6.20 0.09 14.12
CA THR A 370 6.34 1.25 15.02
C THR A 370 7.27 2.32 14.46
N LYS A 371 8.19 1.91 13.58
CA LYS A 371 9.14 2.81 12.91
C LYS A 371 9.34 2.39 11.46
N MET A 372 9.49 3.37 10.60
CA MET A 372 10.03 3.19 9.24
C MET A 372 11.38 3.92 9.18
N SER A 373 12.42 3.25 8.68
CA SER A 373 13.71 3.91 8.52
C SER A 373 13.60 4.97 7.41
N SER A 374 14.09 6.17 7.69
CA SER A 374 14.17 7.20 6.67
C SER A 374 15.17 6.78 5.58
N ASN A 375 14.76 6.94 4.32
CA ASN A 375 15.55 6.51 3.14
C ASN A 375 16.72 7.44 2.81
N ASN A 376 17.43 7.98 3.78
CA ASN A 376 18.60 8.82 3.52
C ASN A 376 19.85 8.01 3.13
N PHE A 377 19.82 6.68 3.31
CA PHE A 377 20.95 5.80 3.04
C PHE A 377 21.43 5.82 1.58
N PRO A 378 20.57 5.74 0.55
CA PRO A 378 21.05 5.83 -0.84
C PRO A 378 21.64 7.21 -1.18
N ILE A 379 21.09 8.29 -0.63
CA ILE A 379 21.59 9.65 -0.87
C ILE A 379 22.98 9.81 -0.27
N ILE A 380 23.20 9.31 0.95
CA ILE A 380 24.50 9.36 1.64
C ILE A 380 25.53 8.52 0.86
N ILE A 381 25.19 7.33 0.42
CA ILE A 381 26.09 6.48 -0.37
C ILE A 381 26.44 7.14 -1.70
N THR A 382 25.46 7.68 -2.41
CA THR A 382 25.70 8.39 -3.67
C THR A 382 26.61 9.60 -3.47
N PHE A 383 26.39 10.36 -2.40
CA PHE A 383 27.26 11.50 -2.03
C PHE A 383 28.69 11.03 -1.74
N LEU A 384 28.87 9.95 -0.97
CA LEU A 384 30.19 9.37 -0.68
C LEU A 384 30.89 8.87 -1.95
N ILE A 385 30.18 8.19 -2.85
CA ILE A 385 30.76 7.74 -4.13
C ILE A 385 31.20 8.94 -4.96
N CYS A 386 30.39 9.99 -5.10
CA CYS A 386 30.76 11.21 -5.80
C CYS A 386 32.01 11.87 -5.18
N LEU A 387 32.09 11.92 -3.85
CA LEU A 387 33.23 12.45 -3.15
C LEU A 387 34.51 11.66 -3.44
N PHE A 388 34.47 10.32 -3.41
CA PHE A 388 35.60 9.46 -3.76
C PHE A 388 36.06 9.64 -5.21
N VAL A 389 35.13 9.80 -6.16
CA VAL A 389 35.46 10.05 -7.57
C VAL A 389 36.17 11.42 -7.72
N ILE A 390 35.68 12.47 -7.05
CA ILE A 390 36.31 13.81 -7.08
C ILE A 390 37.72 13.76 -6.51
N ILE A 391 37.92 13.09 -5.37
CA ILE A 391 39.25 12.93 -4.73
C ILE A 391 40.18 12.16 -5.66
N GLY A 392 39.71 11.05 -6.27
CA GLY A 392 40.49 10.24 -7.22
C GLY A 392 40.94 11.04 -8.45
N LEU A 393 40.02 11.82 -9.04
CA LEU A 393 40.34 12.72 -10.16
C LEU A 393 41.34 13.81 -9.77
N SER A 394 41.19 14.40 -8.60
CA SER A 394 42.11 15.43 -8.10
C SER A 394 43.52 14.88 -7.89
N LEU A 395 43.66 13.69 -7.31
CA LEU A 395 44.94 12.99 -7.16
C LEU A 395 45.55 12.63 -8.51
N PHE A 396 44.77 12.16 -9.47
CA PHE A 396 45.22 11.85 -10.81
C PHE A 396 45.77 13.10 -11.52
N ILE A 397 45.03 14.20 -11.47
CA ILE A 397 45.48 15.49 -12.04
C ILE A 397 46.78 15.96 -11.37
N TYR A 398 46.86 15.86 -10.04
CA TYR A 398 48.07 16.25 -9.28
C TYR A 398 49.30 15.41 -9.72
N ILE A 399 49.14 14.09 -9.80
CA ILE A 399 50.22 13.20 -10.25
C ILE A 399 50.64 13.52 -11.69
N TYR A 400 49.64 13.72 -12.58
CA TYR A 400 49.92 14.05 -13.99
C TYR A 400 50.68 15.37 -14.15
N VAL A 401 50.24 16.45 -13.43
CA VAL A 401 50.92 17.76 -13.45
C VAL A 401 52.33 17.64 -12.89
N ASN A 402 52.53 16.93 -11.78
CA ASN A 402 53.87 16.71 -11.22
C ASN A 402 54.80 15.91 -12.16
N LYS A 403 54.28 14.88 -12.84
CA LYS A 403 55.04 14.10 -13.83
C LYS A 403 55.44 15.01 -15.01
N LYS A 404 54.53 15.85 -15.49
CA LYS A 404 54.80 16.83 -16.55
C LYS A 404 55.85 17.89 -16.13
N ARG A 405 55.80 18.40 -14.89
CA ARG A 405 56.80 19.35 -14.33
C ARG A 405 58.16 18.69 -14.20
N ARG A 406 58.24 17.44 -13.75
CA ARG A 406 59.50 16.68 -13.65
C ARG A 406 60.12 16.47 -15.04
N LYS A 407 59.32 16.11 -16.04
CA LYS A 407 59.81 15.92 -17.40
C LYS A 407 60.35 17.22 -18.01
N LYS A 408 59.70 18.36 -17.73
CA LYS A 408 60.19 19.68 -18.17
C LYS A 408 61.51 20.05 -17.51
N ARG A 409 61.71 19.83 -16.22
CA ARG A 409 62.98 20.07 -15.51
C ARG A 409 64.13 19.21 -16.03
N ASN A 410 63.85 17.93 -16.33
CA ASN A 410 64.87 17.06 -16.87
C ASN A 410 65.32 17.50 -18.26
N ASN A 411 64.42 17.94 -19.12
CA ASN A 411 64.77 18.50 -20.42
C ASN A 411 65.58 19.82 -20.29
N GLU A 412 65.24 20.68 -19.36
CA GLU A 412 66.00 21.92 -19.09
C GLU A 412 67.40 21.63 -18.54
N ILE A 413 67.62 20.51 -17.83
CA ILE A 413 68.95 20.06 -17.35
C ILE A 413 69.79 19.48 -18.52
N ASP A 414 69.17 18.68 -19.41
CA ASP A 414 69.86 18.13 -20.59
C ASP A 414 70.30 19.22 -21.57
N ASP A 415 69.44 20.21 -21.86
CA ASP A 415 69.76 21.36 -22.70
C ASP A 415 70.86 22.23 -22.08
N GLY A 416 70.94 22.33 -20.74
CA GLY A 416 72.01 23.03 -20.02
C GLY A 416 73.36 22.31 -20.06
N PHE A 417 73.38 21.00 -20.11
CA PHE A 417 74.60 20.20 -20.17
C PHE A 417 75.27 20.25 -21.56
N ASP A 418 74.47 20.26 -22.62
CA ASP A 418 74.99 20.40 -23.99
C ASP A 418 75.59 21.78 -24.25
N TYR A 419 75.14 22.82 -23.57
CA TYR A 419 75.73 24.17 -23.72
C TYR A 419 77.11 24.30 -23.06
N TYR A 420 77.35 23.63 -21.93
CA TYR A 420 78.69 23.64 -21.29
C TYR A 420 79.71 22.78 -22.00
N THR A 421 79.36 21.69 -22.66
CA THR A 421 80.28 20.85 -23.38
C THR A 421 80.79 21.46 -24.71
N THR A 422 80.03 22.33 -25.35
CA THR A 422 80.40 23.01 -26.57
C THR A 422 81.32 24.25 -26.32
N GLU A 423 81.25 24.90 -25.17
CA GLU A 423 82.18 26.04 -24.82
C GLU A 423 83.57 25.61 -24.39
N GLU A 424 83.77 24.44 -23.76
CA GLU A 424 85.10 23.94 -23.36
C GLU A 424 85.93 23.40 -24.55
N LEU A 425 85.35 22.99 -25.64
CA LEU A 425 86.08 22.49 -26.83
C LEU A 425 86.65 23.59 -27.70
N ASN A 426 86.26 24.84 -27.50
CA ASN A 426 86.77 25.97 -28.35
C ASN A 426 87.92 26.75 -27.74
N LYS A 427 88.45 26.32 -26.54
CA LYS A 427 89.62 26.99 -25.91
C LYS A 427 90.86 26.12 -25.85
N LYS A 428 91.38 25.68 -27.00
CA LYS A 428 92.79 25.23 -27.11
C LYS A 428 93.60 26.26 -27.85
N PRO A 429 94.64 26.85 -27.22
CA PRO A 429 95.57 27.74 -27.91
C PRO A 429 96.48 26.97 -28.91
N ILE A 430 96.54 27.48 -30.12
CA ILE A 430 97.54 27.08 -31.09
C ILE A 430 98.90 27.65 -30.60
N LEU A 431 99.77 26.76 -30.11
CA LEU A 431 101.19 27.05 -29.93
C LEU A 431 101.91 26.71 -31.26
N GLY A 432 102.44 27.74 -31.90
CA GLY A 432 103.31 27.60 -33.05
C GLY A 432 104.75 27.23 -32.65
N ILE A 433 105.31 26.43 -33.45
CA ILE A 433 106.61 26.62 -34.18
C ILE A 433 106.60 25.65 -35.27
#